data_a5c2919bfb28e75682a7b6c600a70ac8
#
_entry.id   a5c2919bfb28e75682a7b6c600a70ac8
#
_cell.length_a   1.000
_cell.length_b   1.000
_cell.length_c   1.000
_cell.angle_alpha   90.00
_cell.angle_beta   90.00
_cell.angle_gamma   90.00
#
_symmetry.space_group_name_H-M   'P 1'
#
loop_
_entity.id
_entity.type
_entity.pdbx_description
1 polymer ?
#
loop_
_entity_poly.entity_id
_entity_poly.type
_entity_poly.pdbx_seq_one_letter_code
_entity_poly.pdbx_strand_id
1 'polypeptide(L)'
;MNFVKSKRMLTKSEKTARREKTISFIVLSIASVFFLFPLIYMLGNSFKTDLDLQMNPGGIFPSPGQWTIEHYLGFISSDGGLDLLPAWMINSLWSSLATVGVTLLLDLITAYAVVFLKFKGKKVFMNFLLAWMAIPGVITTAPSLTLFNMLSSNLHIEGFTATYAYIYFWLIIPGCTGIYNMLLMRNFFLSIPNDIIDSAKSDGAGHFIIFRKIVCPLAKSTMMLIVLFTFTGAWNNLVWPQLLMTGKDPFYQTITVALTGYTGGNGVSAKGVEMATGVFALIPIFIIFLITQNKMIDGLASTGVKG
;
A
#
# COMPACT_ATOMS: atom_id res chain seq x y z
N MET A 1 45.46 19.91 -35.97
CA MET A 1 45.58 18.50 -35.52
C MET A 1 44.16 17.97 -35.32
N ASN A 2 43.61 17.38 -36.40
CA ASN A 2 42.21 16.89 -36.41
C ASN A 2 42.15 15.49 -35.82
N PHE A 3 41.61 15.35 -34.62
CA PHE A 3 41.25 14.04 -34.03
C PHE A 3 40.02 13.48 -34.73
N VAL A 4 40.23 12.62 -35.73
CA VAL A 4 39.18 11.78 -36.31
C VAL A 4 38.75 10.76 -35.25
N LYS A 5 37.60 10.97 -34.58
CA LYS A 5 36.97 9.96 -33.73
C LYS A 5 36.60 8.74 -34.61
N SER A 6 37.45 7.72 -34.57
CA SER A 6 37.15 6.41 -35.17
C SER A 6 35.81 5.90 -34.62
N LYS A 7 34.78 5.81 -35.47
CA LYS A 7 33.52 5.15 -35.17
C LYS A 7 33.80 3.64 -35.03
N ARG A 8 33.94 3.17 -33.78
CA ARG A 8 34.08 1.74 -33.49
C ARG A 8 32.81 1.01 -34.02
N MET A 9 33.00 0.13 -35.01
CA MET A 9 31.92 -0.68 -35.56
C MET A 9 31.46 -1.67 -34.46
N LEU A 10 30.18 -1.60 -34.10
CA LEU A 10 29.56 -2.50 -33.11
C LEU A 10 29.59 -3.94 -33.64
N THR A 11 29.96 -4.88 -32.80
CA THR A 11 29.87 -6.31 -33.10
C THR A 11 28.41 -6.75 -33.29
N LYS A 12 28.18 -7.91 -33.92
CA LYS A 12 26.81 -8.44 -34.15
C LYS A 12 26.05 -8.61 -32.81
N SER A 13 26.76 -9.05 -31.76
CA SER A 13 26.22 -9.20 -30.41
C SER A 13 25.81 -7.84 -29.80
N GLU A 14 26.67 -6.81 -29.93
CA GLU A 14 26.37 -5.46 -29.42
C GLU A 14 25.18 -4.81 -30.17
N LYS A 15 25.03 -5.08 -31.47
CA LYS A 15 23.87 -4.61 -32.24
C LYS A 15 22.58 -5.30 -31.79
N THR A 16 22.60 -6.60 -31.50
CA THR A 16 21.45 -7.37 -30.99
C THR A 16 21.05 -6.85 -29.60
N ALA A 17 21.99 -6.75 -28.69
CA ALA A 17 21.75 -6.23 -27.34
C ALA A 17 21.17 -4.80 -27.36
N ARG A 18 21.70 -3.93 -28.25
CA ARG A 18 21.16 -2.57 -28.42
C ARG A 18 19.73 -2.57 -28.96
N ARG A 19 19.43 -3.45 -29.93
CA ARG A 19 18.08 -3.60 -30.48
C ARG A 19 17.09 -4.08 -29.41
N GLU A 20 17.45 -5.09 -28.62
CA GLU A 20 16.62 -5.59 -27.52
C GLU A 20 16.37 -4.51 -26.48
N LYS A 21 17.40 -3.76 -26.08
CA LYS A 21 17.27 -2.62 -25.17
C LYS A 21 16.33 -1.53 -25.72
N THR A 22 16.42 -1.24 -27.02
CA THR A 22 15.54 -0.24 -27.66
C THR A 22 14.10 -0.74 -27.71
N ILE A 23 13.86 -2.02 -28.07
CA ILE A 23 12.52 -2.61 -28.08
C ILE A 23 11.93 -2.61 -26.67
N SER A 24 12.69 -3.04 -25.65
CA SER A 24 12.25 -3.01 -24.26
C SER A 24 11.90 -1.60 -23.80
N PHE A 25 12.71 -0.60 -24.18
CA PHE A 25 12.42 0.80 -23.84
C PHE A 25 11.12 1.29 -24.48
N ILE A 26 10.88 0.99 -25.75
CA ILE A 26 9.64 1.36 -26.46
C ILE A 26 8.43 0.70 -25.79
N VAL A 27 8.49 -0.62 -25.55
CA VAL A 27 7.41 -1.37 -24.91
C VAL A 27 7.10 -0.81 -23.52
N LEU A 28 8.14 -0.57 -22.70
CA LEU A 28 7.98 0.00 -21.36
C LEU A 28 7.43 1.44 -21.43
N SER A 29 7.84 2.25 -22.39
CA SER A 29 7.31 3.62 -22.57
C SER A 29 5.83 3.61 -22.92
N ILE A 30 5.40 2.73 -23.85
CA ILE A 30 3.98 2.58 -24.22
C ILE A 30 3.18 2.12 -23.01
N ALA A 31 3.66 1.10 -22.30
CA ALA A 31 3.01 0.61 -21.09
C ALA A 31 2.90 1.72 -20.01
N SER A 32 3.98 2.51 -19.81
CA SER A 32 3.98 3.62 -18.86
C SER A 32 2.93 4.67 -19.21
N VAL A 33 2.82 5.06 -20.47
CA VAL A 33 1.78 6.02 -20.94
C VAL A 33 0.38 5.48 -20.65
N PHE A 34 0.16 4.19 -20.96
CA PHE A 34 -1.13 3.55 -20.72
C PHE A 34 -1.52 3.54 -19.22
N PHE A 35 -0.58 3.16 -18.34
CA PHE A 35 -0.84 3.11 -16.90
C PHE A 35 -0.92 4.50 -16.25
N LEU A 36 -0.20 5.49 -16.77
CA LEU A 36 -0.24 6.86 -16.25
C LEU A 36 -1.46 7.65 -16.76
N PHE A 37 -2.08 7.22 -17.85
CA PHE A 37 -3.20 7.93 -18.46
C PHE A 37 -4.34 8.24 -17.48
N PRO A 38 -4.86 7.27 -16.69
CA PRO A 38 -5.93 7.56 -15.73
C PRO A 38 -5.52 8.60 -14.66
N LEU A 39 -4.26 8.56 -14.22
CA LEU A 39 -3.73 9.49 -13.23
C LEU A 39 -3.61 10.90 -13.81
N ILE A 40 -3.10 11.02 -15.04
CA ILE A 40 -2.99 12.29 -15.76
C ILE A 40 -4.38 12.86 -16.04
N TYR A 41 -5.33 12.01 -16.44
CA TYR A 41 -6.73 12.39 -16.65
C TYR A 41 -7.37 12.93 -15.37
N MET A 42 -7.23 12.23 -14.26
CA MET A 42 -7.73 12.65 -12.95
C MET A 42 -7.11 13.98 -12.52
N LEU A 43 -5.79 14.11 -12.63
CA LEU A 43 -5.07 15.33 -12.29
C LEU A 43 -5.50 16.51 -13.18
N GLY A 44 -5.62 16.31 -14.49
CA GLY A 44 -6.05 17.36 -15.41
C GLY A 44 -7.50 17.80 -15.15
N ASN A 45 -8.41 16.85 -14.91
CA ASN A 45 -9.82 17.18 -14.64
C ASN A 45 -10.05 17.80 -13.26
N SER A 46 -9.17 17.57 -12.28
CA SER A 46 -9.26 18.23 -10.97
C SER A 46 -9.06 19.76 -11.02
N PHE A 47 -8.48 20.26 -12.11
CA PHE A 47 -8.26 21.70 -12.34
C PHE A 47 -9.28 22.33 -13.33
N LYS A 48 -10.26 21.58 -13.81
CA LYS A 48 -11.32 22.12 -14.68
C LYS A 48 -12.40 22.81 -13.88
N THR A 49 -12.95 23.90 -14.45
CA THR A 49 -14.20 24.46 -13.93
C THR A 49 -15.36 23.48 -14.16
N ASP A 50 -16.44 23.61 -13.40
CA ASP A 50 -17.66 22.82 -13.58
C ASP A 50 -18.23 22.94 -14.99
N LEU A 51 -18.12 24.13 -15.59
CA LEU A 51 -18.53 24.37 -16.97
C LEU A 51 -17.71 23.54 -17.96
N ASP A 52 -16.38 23.51 -17.80
CA ASP A 52 -15.51 22.74 -18.68
C ASP A 52 -15.68 21.23 -18.50
N LEU A 53 -15.95 20.76 -17.27
CA LEU A 53 -16.28 19.36 -17.00
C LEU A 53 -17.57 18.91 -17.70
N GLN A 54 -18.53 19.83 -17.89
CA GLN A 54 -19.76 19.56 -18.65
C GLN A 54 -19.55 19.60 -20.16
N MET A 55 -18.87 20.64 -20.66
CA MET A 55 -18.74 20.90 -22.09
C MET A 55 -17.64 20.06 -22.74
N ASN A 56 -16.60 19.71 -22.01
CA ASN A 56 -15.45 18.93 -22.47
C ASN A 56 -15.11 17.75 -21.53
N PRO A 57 -16.03 16.79 -21.34
CA PRO A 57 -15.84 15.68 -20.42
C PRO A 57 -14.73 14.73 -20.86
N GLY A 58 -14.41 14.65 -22.14
CA GLY A 58 -13.33 13.82 -22.70
C GLY A 58 -11.97 14.49 -22.72
N GLY A 59 -11.88 15.80 -22.47
CA GLY A 59 -10.61 16.51 -22.42
C GLY A 59 -9.77 16.11 -21.23
N ILE A 60 -8.45 15.96 -21.43
CA ILE A 60 -7.52 15.60 -20.35
C ILE A 60 -7.21 16.85 -19.51
N PHE A 61 -7.01 18.00 -20.14
CA PHE A 61 -6.66 19.25 -19.49
C PHE A 61 -7.76 20.27 -19.62
N PRO A 62 -7.82 21.28 -18.72
CA PRO A 62 -8.76 22.40 -18.84
C PRO A 62 -8.63 23.15 -20.16
N SER A 63 -9.76 23.57 -20.73
CA SER A 63 -9.79 24.47 -21.87
C SER A 63 -9.17 25.83 -21.53
N PRO A 64 -8.68 26.60 -22.53
CA PRO A 64 -8.13 27.93 -22.27
C PRO A 64 -9.10 28.82 -21.47
N GLY A 65 -8.62 29.37 -20.35
CA GLY A 65 -9.43 30.20 -19.45
C GLY A 65 -10.35 29.42 -18.50
N GLN A 66 -10.36 28.10 -18.51
CA GLN A 66 -11.21 27.24 -17.65
C GLN A 66 -10.42 26.51 -16.55
N TRP A 67 -9.28 27.06 -16.15
CA TRP A 67 -8.47 26.55 -15.04
C TRP A 67 -9.01 27.06 -13.71
N THR A 68 -9.18 26.16 -12.75
CA THR A 68 -9.59 26.52 -11.39
C THR A 68 -8.87 25.65 -10.34
N ILE A 69 -8.78 26.20 -9.12
CA ILE A 69 -8.35 25.47 -7.92
C ILE A 69 -9.50 25.38 -6.90
N GLU A 70 -10.71 25.81 -7.26
CA GLU A 70 -11.85 25.85 -6.34
C GLU A 70 -12.15 24.50 -5.70
N HIS A 71 -12.02 23.41 -6.47
CA HIS A 71 -12.21 22.06 -5.95
C HIS A 71 -11.26 21.72 -4.80
N TYR A 72 -10.07 22.31 -4.79
CA TYR A 72 -9.08 22.16 -3.71
C TYR A 72 -9.34 23.12 -2.55
N LEU A 73 -9.85 24.32 -2.82
CA LEU A 73 -10.21 25.31 -1.79
C LEU A 73 -11.42 24.86 -0.99
N GLY A 74 -12.36 24.12 -1.59
CA GLY A 74 -13.47 23.49 -0.90
C GLY A 74 -13.08 22.56 0.27
N PHE A 75 -11.83 22.07 0.29
CA PHE A 75 -11.30 21.29 1.41
C PHE A 75 -10.96 22.13 2.65
N ILE A 76 -10.85 23.44 2.49
CA ILE A 76 -10.46 24.39 3.55
C ILE A 76 -11.68 25.20 4.00
N SER A 77 -12.70 25.34 3.16
CA SER A 77 -13.93 26.09 3.47
C SER A 77 -15.04 25.17 3.95
N SER A 78 -15.68 25.52 5.04
CA SER A 78 -16.76 24.73 5.69
C SER A 78 -18.03 24.56 4.84
N ASP A 79 -18.14 25.22 3.70
CA ASP A 79 -19.38 25.29 2.92
C ASP A 79 -19.62 24.07 2.01
N GLY A 80 -18.64 23.18 1.86
CA GLY A 80 -18.70 22.05 0.90
C GLY A 80 -18.86 20.65 1.51
N GLY A 81 -18.99 20.51 2.84
CA GLY A 81 -19.04 19.19 3.51
C GLY A 81 -17.72 18.41 3.48
N LEU A 82 -16.61 19.07 3.10
CA LEU A 82 -15.25 18.53 3.05
C LEU A 82 -14.37 19.01 4.22
N ASP A 83 -14.96 19.71 5.18
CA ASP A 83 -14.33 20.10 6.45
C ASP A 83 -13.71 18.90 7.22
N LEU A 84 -14.22 17.68 6.96
CA LEU A 84 -13.72 16.44 7.52
C LEU A 84 -12.58 15.79 6.72
N LEU A 85 -12.20 16.30 5.54
CA LEU A 85 -11.12 15.71 4.73
C LEU A 85 -9.81 15.54 5.50
N PRO A 86 -9.33 16.52 6.30
CA PRO A 86 -8.14 16.33 7.11
C PRO A 86 -8.28 15.19 8.12
N ALA A 87 -9.47 15.02 8.72
CA ALA A 87 -9.75 13.93 9.64
C ALA A 87 -9.69 12.58 8.91
N TRP A 88 -10.34 12.44 7.75
CA TRP A 88 -10.31 11.22 6.94
C TRP A 88 -8.90 10.84 6.47
N MET A 89 -8.10 11.84 6.07
CA MET A 89 -6.69 11.64 5.70
C MET A 89 -5.87 11.15 6.88
N ILE A 90 -6.00 11.79 8.05
CA ILE A 90 -5.31 11.40 9.28
C ILE A 90 -5.75 10.00 9.70
N ASN A 91 -7.05 9.73 9.69
CA ASN A 91 -7.62 8.43 10.04
C ASN A 91 -7.05 7.30 9.18
N SER A 92 -6.99 7.50 7.87
CA SER A 92 -6.41 6.53 6.94
C SER A 92 -4.90 6.38 7.13
N LEU A 93 -4.19 7.49 7.34
CA LEU A 93 -2.73 7.48 7.47
C LEU A 93 -2.28 6.72 8.71
N TRP A 94 -2.80 7.09 9.89
CA TRP A 94 -2.37 6.46 11.13
C TRP A 94 -2.82 4.99 11.20
N SER A 95 -4.04 4.65 10.75
CA SER A 95 -4.51 3.27 10.76
C SER A 95 -3.72 2.38 9.80
N SER A 96 -3.39 2.90 8.60
CA SER A 96 -2.52 2.18 7.65
C SER A 96 -1.12 1.98 8.21
N LEU A 97 -0.52 3.00 8.82
CA LEU A 97 0.80 2.89 9.45
C LEU A 97 0.77 1.94 10.66
N ALA A 98 -0.28 1.98 11.48
CA ALA A 98 -0.45 1.04 12.58
C ALA A 98 -0.56 -0.41 12.08
N THR A 99 -1.37 -0.64 11.03
CA THR A 99 -1.48 -1.95 10.37
C THR A 99 -0.11 -2.42 9.86
N VAL A 100 0.67 -1.56 9.22
CA VAL A 100 2.03 -1.89 8.78
C VAL A 100 2.92 -2.28 9.96
N GLY A 101 2.92 -1.50 11.03
CA GLY A 101 3.75 -1.76 12.21
C GLY A 101 3.43 -3.10 12.87
N VAL A 102 2.15 -3.38 13.08
CA VAL A 102 1.70 -4.66 13.68
C VAL A 102 1.99 -5.83 12.74
N THR A 103 1.69 -5.70 11.45
CA THR A 103 1.96 -6.75 10.45
C THR A 103 3.45 -7.09 10.40
N LEU A 104 4.32 -6.09 10.28
CA LEU A 104 5.77 -6.34 10.25
C LEU A 104 6.26 -7.05 11.51
N LEU A 105 5.77 -6.63 12.67
CA LEU A 105 6.16 -7.26 13.93
C LEU A 105 5.75 -8.73 13.97
N LEU A 106 4.49 -9.03 13.62
CA LEU A 106 3.96 -10.39 13.59
C LEU A 106 4.66 -11.25 12.55
N ASP A 107 4.87 -10.74 11.34
CA ASP A 107 5.52 -11.47 10.26
C ASP A 107 6.98 -11.78 10.57
N LEU A 108 7.74 -10.81 11.10
CA LEU A 108 9.14 -11.01 11.49
C LEU A 108 9.28 -12.05 12.59
N ILE A 109 8.46 -11.97 13.64
CA ILE A 109 8.53 -12.91 14.77
C ILE A 109 8.10 -14.31 14.32
N THR A 110 7.01 -14.41 13.59
CA THR A 110 6.46 -15.70 13.12
C THR A 110 7.41 -16.35 12.12
N ALA A 111 7.91 -15.60 11.13
CA ALA A 111 8.86 -16.13 10.16
C ALA A 111 10.17 -16.58 10.83
N TYR A 112 10.69 -15.78 11.78
CA TYR A 112 11.88 -16.15 12.55
C TYR A 112 11.67 -17.45 13.34
N ALA A 113 10.55 -17.55 14.05
CA ALA A 113 10.22 -18.74 14.82
C ALA A 113 10.11 -19.97 13.93
N VAL A 114 9.43 -19.84 12.80
CA VAL A 114 9.24 -20.95 11.84
C VAL A 114 10.55 -21.35 11.15
N VAL A 115 11.48 -20.44 10.91
CA VAL A 115 12.75 -20.79 10.23
C VAL A 115 13.80 -21.29 11.23
N PHE A 116 14.09 -20.52 12.26
CA PHE A 116 15.28 -20.70 13.10
C PHE A 116 15.03 -21.44 14.43
N LEU A 117 13.77 -21.49 14.90
CA LEU A 117 13.47 -22.21 16.14
C LEU A 117 13.05 -23.66 15.87
N LYS A 118 13.36 -24.53 16.81
CA LYS A 118 12.93 -25.95 16.84
C LYS A 118 11.80 -26.08 17.86
N PHE A 119 10.57 -26.32 17.40
CA PHE A 119 9.41 -26.55 18.27
C PHE A 119 8.52 -27.66 17.72
N LYS A 120 7.82 -28.37 18.63
CA LYS A 120 6.87 -29.42 18.26
C LYS A 120 5.65 -28.76 17.57
N GLY A 121 5.16 -29.41 16.52
CA GLY A 121 3.98 -28.90 15.77
C GLY A 121 4.28 -27.90 14.67
N LYS A 122 5.53 -27.52 14.42
CA LYS A 122 5.94 -26.58 13.36
C LYS A 122 5.32 -26.91 11.99
N LYS A 123 5.34 -28.18 11.59
CA LYS A 123 4.78 -28.64 10.31
C LYS A 123 3.26 -28.49 10.27
N VAL A 124 2.58 -28.80 11.37
CA VAL A 124 1.12 -28.65 11.50
C VAL A 124 0.74 -27.17 11.41
N PHE A 125 1.45 -26.31 12.15
CA PHE A 125 1.26 -24.87 12.11
C PHE A 125 1.42 -24.30 10.69
N MET A 126 2.47 -24.68 9.98
CA MET A 126 2.69 -24.24 8.60
C MET A 126 1.59 -24.74 7.65
N ASN A 127 1.18 -25.99 7.76
CA ASN A 127 0.10 -26.53 6.94
C ASN A 127 -1.22 -25.84 7.24
N PHE A 128 -1.50 -25.50 8.51
CA PHE A 128 -2.66 -24.73 8.90
C PHE A 128 -2.67 -23.31 8.25
N LEU A 129 -1.53 -22.60 8.29
CA LEU A 129 -1.43 -21.28 7.65
C LEU A 129 -1.64 -21.37 6.13
N LEU A 130 -1.06 -22.38 5.48
CA LEU A 130 -1.27 -22.59 4.04
C LEU A 130 -2.72 -22.94 3.71
N ALA A 131 -3.37 -23.78 4.52
CA ALA A 131 -4.79 -24.10 4.36
C ALA A 131 -5.68 -22.85 4.57
N TRP A 132 -5.36 -22.02 5.58
CA TRP A 132 -6.07 -20.78 5.84
C TRP A 132 -5.98 -19.79 4.67
N MET A 133 -4.83 -19.75 3.98
CA MET A 133 -4.65 -18.89 2.80
C MET A 133 -5.61 -19.24 1.65
N ALA A 134 -6.08 -20.50 1.58
CA ALA A 134 -7.06 -20.94 0.57
C ALA A 134 -8.49 -20.47 0.89
N ILE A 135 -8.77 -19.99 2.09
CA ILE A 135 -10.08 -19.48 2.48
C ILE A 135 -10.24 -18.04 1.96
N PRO A 136 -11.24 -17.76 1.10
CA PRO A 136 -11.50 -16.40 0.64
C PRO A 136 -11.86 -15.49 1.82
N GLY A 137 -11.15 -14.34 1.95
CA GLY A 137 -11.38 -13.40 3.06
C GLY A 137 -12.80 -12.86 3.16
N VAL A 138 -13.53 -12.82 2.05
CA VAL A 138 -14.93 -12.37 2.03
C VAL A 138 -15.85 -13.25 2.90
N ILE A 139 -15.55 -14.55 3.03
CA ILE A 139 -16.36 -15.48 3.86
C ILE A 139 -16.29 -15.08 5.34
N THR A 140 -15.17 -14.56 5.80
CA THR A 140 -14.98 -14.17 7.20
C THR A 140 -15.58 -12.80 7.53
N THR A 141 -15.98 -12.01 6.55
CA THR A 141 -16.49 -10.65 6.73
C THR A 141 -17.78 -10.61 7.54
N ALA A 142 -18.77 -11.43 7.18
CA ALA A 142 -20.06 -11.45 7.88
C ALA A 142 -19.95 -11.93 9.34
N PRO A 143 -19.26 -13.04 9.66
CA PRO A 143 -19.02 -13.44 11.05
C PRO A 143 -18.24 -12.37 11.85
N SER A 144 -17.24 -11.72 11.25
CA SER A 144 -16.48 -10.67 11.92
C SER A 144 -17.34 -9.45 12.23
N LEU A 145 -18.23 -9.03 11.31
CA LEU A 145 -19.18 -7.95 11.56
C LEU A 145 -20.19 -8.30 12.65
N THR A 146 -20.65 -9.55 12.69
CA THR A 146 -21.53 -10.02 13.76
C THR A 146 -20.84 -9.94 15.12
N LEU A 147 -19.58 -10.39 15.21
CA LEU A 147 -18.77 -10.27 16.43
C LEU A 147 -18.55 -8.81 16.82
N PHE A 148 -18.24 -7.94 15.86
CA PHE A 148 -18.10 -6.50 16.09
C PHE A 148 -19.35 -5.91 16.74
N ASN A 149 -20.52 -6.16 16.17
CA ASN A 149 -21.79 -5.62 16.69
C ASN A 149 -22.15 -6.23 18.05
N MET A 150 -22.00 -7.54 18.21
CA MET A 150 -22.30 -8.26 19.46
C MET A 150 -21.41 -7.78 20.61
N LEU A 151 -20.09 -7.63 20.37
CA LEU A 151 -19.18 -7.16 21.40
C LEU A 151 -19.39 -5.68 21.71
N SER A 152 -19.70 -4.84 20.73
CA SER A 152 -20.02 -3.43 20.94
C SER A 152 -21.23 -3.27 21.89
N SER A 153 -22.30 -4.04 21.68
CA SER A 153 -23.48 -4.00 22.52
C SER A 153 -23.22 -4.55 23.92
N ASN A 154 -22.52 -5.68 24.02
CA ASN A 154 -22.24 -6.33 25.32
C ASN A 154 -21.26 -5.53 26.18
N LEU A 155 -20.30 -4.86 25.57
CA LEU A 155 -19.34 -4.01 26.27
C LEU A 155 -19.83 -2.58 26.50
N HIS A 156 -21.06 -2.26 26.05
CA HIS A 156 -21.65 -0.92 26.17
C HIS A 156 -20.68 0.17 25.66
N ILE A 157 -20.16 -0.03 24.44
CA ILE A 157 -19.22 0.91 23.82
C ILE A 157 -19.98 2.17 23.42
N GLU A 158 -19.90 3.19 24.26
CA GLU A 158 -20.59 4.47 24.09
C GLU A 158 -19.61 5.65 24.17
N GLY A 159 -20.03 6.78 23.59
CA GLY A 159 -19.23 7.99 23.54
C GLY A 159 -18.22 7.99 22.39
N PHE A 160 -17.84 9.19 21.97
CA PHE A 160 -17.03 9.42 20.78
C PHE A 160 -15.69 8.67 20.80
N THR A 161 -14.90 8.86 21.87
CA THR A 161 -13.54 8.28 21.97
C THR A 161 -13.55 6.76 22.05
N ALA A 162 -14.48 6.17 22.83
CA ALA A 162 -14.57 4.72 22.97
C ALA A 162 -15.00 4.07 21.64
N THR A 163 -16.00 4.63 20.96
CA THR A 163 -16.46 4.17 19.65
C THR A 163 -15.35 4.26 18.61
N TYR A 164 -14.61 5.39 18.56
CA TYR A 164 -13.48 5.59 17.67
C TYR A 164 -12.42 4.50 17.89
N ALA A 165 -11.95 4.33 19.13
CA ALA A 165 -10.95 3.33 19.48
C ALA A 165 -11.37 1.90 19.12
N TYR A 166 -12.65 1.56 19.36
CA TYR A 166 -13.22 0.27 19.06
C TYR A 166 -13.28 -0.01 17.54
N ILE A 167 -13.76 0.94 16.75
CA ILE A 167 -13.80 0.83 15.28
C ILE A 167 -12.38 0.58 14.75
N TYR A 168 -11.41 1.37 15.20
CA TYR A 168 -10.04 1.27 14.70
C TYR A 168 -9.29 0.04 15.19
N PHE A 169 -9.61 -0.47 16.38
CA PHE A 169 -9.13 -1.79 16.80
C PHE A 169 -9.59 -2.89 15.81
N TRP A 170 -10.88 -2.90 15.46
CA TRP A 170 -11.43 -3.86 14.50
C TRP A 170 -10.99 -3.62 13.06
N LEU A 171 -10.59 -2.41 12.73
CA LEU A 171 -10.01 -2.10 11.43
C LEU A 171 -8.59 -2.63 11.31
N ILE A 172 -7.75 -2.44 12.32
CA ILE A 172 -6.32 -2.73 12.29
C ILE A 172 -6.04 -4.22 12.55
N ILE A 173 -6.55 -4.79 13.66
CA ILE A 173 -6.15 -6.12 14.11
C ILE A 173 -6.45 -7.23 13.11
N PRO A 174 -7.67 -7.35 12.54
CA PRO A 174 -7.92 -8.35 11.50
C PRO A 174 -7.10 -8.14 10.24
N GLY A 175 -6.78 -6.88 9.89
CA GLY A 175 -5.97 -6.52 8.74
C GLY A 175 -4.50 -6.93 8.84
N CYS A 176 -4.00 -7.22 10.05
CA CYS A 176 -2.59 -7.57 10.30
C CYS A 176 -2.24 -9.04 10.03
N THR A 177 -3.19 -9.89 9.66
CA THR A 177 -3.00 -11.34 9.56
C THR A 177 -2.68 -11.84 8.15
N GLY A 178 -1.93 -11.08 7.37
CA GLY A 178 -1.57 -11.42 5.99
C GLY A 178 -0.57 -12.56 5.88
N ILE A 179 -1.03 -13.80 5.68
CA ILE A 179 -0.15 -14.99 5.56
C ILE A 179 0.85 -14.84 4.42
N TYR A 180 0.47 -14.19 3.32
CA TYR A 180 1.34 -13.97 2.17
C TYR A 180 2.63 -13.22 2.57
N ASN A 181 2.51 -12.15 3.34
CA ASN A 181 3.65 -11.36 3.80
C ASN A 181 4.58 -12.18 4.72
N MET A 182 4.00 -12.97 5.62
CA MET A 182 4.74 -13.89 6.48
C MET A 182 5.51 -14.94 5.65
N LEU A 183 4.89 -15.52 4.63
CA LEU A 183 5.56 -16.48 3.74
C LEU A 183 6.67 -15.81 2.93
N LEU A 184 6.49 -14.59 2.48
CA LEU A 184 7.51 -13.80 1.79
C LEU A 184 8.73 -13.60 2.71
N MET A 185 8.49 -13.19 3.95
CA MET A 185 9.53 -13.01 4.96
C MET A 185 10.22 -14.34 5.29
N ARG A 186 9.45 -15.42 5.47
CA ARG A 186 9.98 -16.77 5.69
C ARG A 186 10.90 -17.24 4.55
N ASN A 187 10.48 -17.05 3.32
CA ASN A 187 11.27 -17.45 2.16
C ASN A 187 12.61 -16.69 2.09
N PHE A 188 12.58 -15.40 2.42
CA PHE A 188 13.81 -14.64 2.57
C PHE A 188 14.70 -15.19 3.69
N PHE A 189 14.16 -15.48 4.86
CA PHE A 189 14.93 -16.04 5.98
C PHE A 189 15.55 -17.40 5.65
N LEU A 190 14.87 -18.22 4.87
CA LEU A 190 15.42 -19.49 4.37
C LEU A 190 16.60 -19.32 3.40
N SER A 191 16.74 -18.16 2.76
CA SER A 191 17.86 -17.85 1.88
C SER A 191 19.12 -17.40 2.62
N ILE A 192 19.03 -17.09 3.91
CA ILE A 192 20.18 -16.72 4.75
C ILE A 192 21.04 -17.98 5.00
N PRO A 193 22.35 -17.95 4.66
CA PRO A 193 23.25 -19.08 4.92
C PRO A 193 23.28 -19.45 6.41
N ASN A 194 23.17 -20.74 6.70
CA ASN A 194 23.21 -21.25 8.07
C ASN A 194 24.53 -20.90 8.77
N ASP A 195 25.63 -20.84 8.03
CA ASP A 195 26.98 -20.55 8.57
C ASP A 195 27.01 -19.19 9.29
N ILE A 196 26.26 -18.19 8.84
CA ILE A 196 26.15 -16.88 9.50
C ILE A 196 25.48 -17.02 10.87
N ILE A 197 24.41 -17.82 10.91
CA ILE A 197 23.66 -18.06 12.15
C ILE A 197 24.45 -18.91 13.13
N ASP A 198 25.14 -19.93 12.65
CA ASP A 198 25.91 -20.87 13.48
C ASP A 198 27.21 -20.23 14.00
N SER A 199 27.86 -19.36 13.21
CA SER A 199 28.99 -18.55 13.71
C SER A 199 28.54 -17.63 14.85
N ALA A 200 27.42 -16.92 14.70
CA ALA A 200 26.90 -16.05 15.74
C ALA A 200 26.54 -16.82 17.04
N LYS A 201 26.00 -18.05 16.92
CA LYS A 201 25.76 -18.91 18.10
C LYS A 201 27.06 -19.36 18.76
N SER A 202 28.10 -19.67 17.97
CA SER A 202 29.42 -20.03 18.49
C SER A 202 30.07 -18.88 19.25
N ASP A 203 29.79 -17.62 18.84
CA ASP A 203 30.17 -16.40 19.55
C ASP A 203 29.29 -16.12 20.80
N GLY A 204 28.38 -17.03 21.15
CA GLY A 204 27.49 -16.89 22.32
C GLY A 204 26.27 -16.02 22.12
N ALA A 205 25.92 -15.63 20.86
CA ALA A 205 24.75 -14.79 20.60
C ALA A 205 23.44 -15.58 20.82
N GLY A 206 22.59 -15.09 21.71
CA GLY A 206 21.23 -15.62 21.90
C GLY A 206 20.31 -15.27 20.71
N HIS A 207 19.17 -15.96 20.60
CA HIS A 207 18.21 -15.81 19.52
C HIS A 207 17.74 -14.36 19.31
N PHE A 208 17.54 -13.58 20.36
CA PHE A 208 17.12 -12.20 20.27
C PHE A 208 18.21 -11.31 19.62
N ILE A 209 19.48 -11.55 19.94
CA ILE A 209 20.63 -10.83 19.35
C ILE A 209 20.73 -11.16 17.87
N ILE A 210 20.65 -12.46 17.50
CA ILE A 210 20.66 -12.93 16.12
C ILE A 210 19.51 -12.30 15.34
N PHE A 211 18.30 -12.33 15.86
CA PHE A 211 17.12 -11.73 15.25
C PHE A 211 17.34 -10.24 14.97
N ARG A 212 17.68 -9.46 16.02
CA ARG A 212 17.76 -8.01 15.91
C ARG A 212 18.97 -7.50 15.13
N LYS A 213 20.15 -8.11 15.34
CA LYS A 213 21.42 -7.60 14.80
C LYS A 213 21.85 -8.24 13.49
N ILE A 214 21.33 -9.41 13.13
CA ILE A 214 21.73 -10.13 11.93
C ILE A 214 20.55 -10.28 10.98
N VAL A 215 19.48 -10.94 11.39
CA VAL A 215 18.38 -11.33 10.51
C VAL A 215 17.56 -10.13 10.06
N CYS A 216 17.13 -9.25 10.98
CA CYS A 216 16.34 -8.05 10.63
C CYS A 216 17.09 -7.08 9.71
N PRO A 217 18.38 -6.74 9.94
CA PRO A 217 19.14 -5.90 9.02
C PRO A 217 19.28 -6.48 7.61
N LEU A 218 19.48 -7.78 7.48
CA LEU A 218 19.54 -8.46 6.19
C LEU A 218 18.19 -8.44 5.46
N ALA A 219 17.08 -8.50 6.19
CA ALA A 219 15.73 -8.53 5.62
C ALA A 219 15.16 -7.17 5.21
N LYS A 220 15.93 -6.08 5.28
CA LYS A 220 15.43 -4.72 5.01
C LYS A 220 14.69 -4.58 3.68
N SER A 221 15.19 -5.20 2.61
CA SER A 221 14.54 -5.14 1.30
C SER A 221 13.17 -5.80 1.30
N THR A 222 13.07 -6.99 1.88
CA THR A 222 11.80 -7.71 2.01
C THR A 222 10.83 -6.97 2.95
N MET A 223 11.34 -6.38 4.04
CA MET A 223 10.53 -5.54 4.92
C MET A 223 9.93 -4.34 4.18
N MET A 224 10.70 -3.65 3.32
CA MET A 224 10.19 -2.52 2.53
C MET A 224 9.11 -2.96 1.53
N LEU A 225 9.23 -4.15 0.96
CA LEU A 225 8.20 -4.71 0.09
C LEU A 225 6.90 -4.98 0.88
N ILE A 226 7.01 -5.56 2.07
CA ILE A 226 5.86 -5.78 2.97
C ILE A 226 5.24 -4.46 3.42
N VAL A 227 6.06 -3.44 3.74
CA VAL A 227 5.57 -2.08 4.05
C VAL A 227 4.71 -1.55 2.93
N LEU A 228 5.20 -1.61 1.69
CA LEU A 228 4.46 -1.10 0.53
C LEU A 228 3.14 -1.85 0.33
N PHE A 229 3.16 -3.18 0.34
CA PHE A 229 1.96 -3.98 0.12
C PHE A 229 0.92 -3.80 1.23
N THR A 230 1.36 -3.82 2.50
CA THR A 230 0.47 -3.66 3.64
C THR A 230 -0.12 -2.26 3.70
N PHE A 231 0.72 -1.23 3.50
CA PHE A 231 0.25 0.15 3.48
C PHE A 231 -0.78 0.37 2.37
N THR A 232 -0.45 -0.04 1.14
CA THR A 232 -1.35 0.12 -0.01
C THR A 232 -2.65 -0.67 0.18
N GLY A 233 -2.57 -1.88 0.73
CA GLY A 233 -3.74 -2.70 1.04
C GLY A 233 -4.64 -2.08 2.11
N ALA A 234 -4.06 -1.56 3.19
CA ALA A 234 -4.81 -0.90 4.27
C ALA A 234 -5.41 0.44 3.83
N TRP A 235 -4.63 1.25 3.11
CA TRP A 235 -5.05 2.55 2.60
C TRP A 235 -6.22 2.44 1.61
N ASN A 236 -6.16 1.49 0.67
CA ASN A 236 -7.18 1.28 -0.35
C ASN A 236 -8.34 0.38 0.12
N ASN A 237 -8.33 -0.06 1.38
CA ASN A 237 -9.40 -0.90 1.89
C ASN A 237 -10.71 -0.10 1.97
N LEU A 238 -11.73 -0.60 1.30
CA LEU A 238 -13.06 0.02 1.26
C LEU A 238 -14.09 -0.80 2.03
N VAL A 239 -14.21 -2.08 1.71
CA VAL A 239 -15.35 -2.90 2.13
C VAL A 239 -15.41 -3.03 3.65
N TRP A 240 -14.31 -3.38 4.29
CA TRP A 240 -14.29 -3.60 5.73
C TRP A 240 -14.49 -2.29 6.54
N PRO A 241 -13.74 -1.20 6.25
CA PRO A 241 -14.00 0.09 6.91
C PRO A 241 -15.44 0.58 6.69
N GLN A 242 -15.97 0.45 5.48
CA GLN A 242 -17.36 0.87 5.19
C GLN A 242 -18.38 0.13 6.07
N LEU A 243 -18.22 -1.18 6.25
CA LEU A 243 -19.13 -1.96 7.12
C LEU A 243 -19.03 -1.56 8.59
N LEU A 244 -17.83 -1.25 9.09
CA LEU A 244 -17.60 -0.81 10.47
C LEU A 244 -18.15 0.59 10.75
N MET A 245 -18.13 1.47 9.75
CA MET A 245 -18.41 2.90 9.87
C MET A 245 -19.83 3.29 9.38
N THR A 246 -20.57 2.37 8.74
CA THR A 246 -21.94 2.63 8.29
C THR A 246 -22.83 3.00 9.48
N GLY A 247 -23.57 4.11 9.35
CA GLY A 247 -24.46 4.64 10.39
C GLY A 247 -23.73 5.27 11.59
N LYS A 248 -22.44 5.46 11.52
CA LYS A 248 -21.62 6.16 12.53
C LYS A 248 -21.31 7.59 12.08
N ASP A 249 -20.74 8.38 13.01
CA ASP A 249 -20.31 9.75 12.73
C ASP A 249 -19.34 9.78 11.54
N PRO A 250 -19.56 10.65 10.54
CA PRO A 250 -18.66 10.80 9.39
C PRO A 250 -17.19 11.05 9.75
N PHE A 251 -16.93 11.64 10.92
CA PHE A 251 -15.56 11.86 11.42
C PHE A 251 -14.76 10.56 11.53
N TYR A 252 -15.41 9.41 11.77
CA TYR A 252 -14.71 8.12 11.88
C TYR A 252 -14.22 7.54 10.55
N GLN A 253 -14.67 8.10 9.44
CA GLN A 253 -14.41 7.50 8.12
C GLN A 253 -12.92 7.56 7.75
N THR A 254 -12.51 6.56 6.97
CA THR A 254 -11.27 6.61 6.19
C THR A 254 -11.51 7.38 4.90
N ILE A 255 -10.45 7.90 4.28
CA ILE A 255 -10.55 8.64 3.01
C ILE A 255 -11.25 7.83 1.93
N THR A 256 -10.99 6.52 1.84
CA THR A 256 -11.58 5.63 0.83
C THR A 256 -13.09 5.49 1.03
N VAL A 257 -13.56 5.35 2.28
CA VAL A 257 -15.00 5.29 2.59
C VAL A 257 -15.66 6.63 2.32
N ALA A 258 -15.04 7.72 2.77
CA ALA A 258 -15.56 9.07 2.57
C ALA A 258 -15.74 9.41 1.09
N LEU A 259 -14.77 9.04 0.24
CA LEU A 259 -14.85 9.25 -1.21
C LEU A 259 -16.04 8.54 -1.86
N THR A 260 -16.39 7.34 -1.41
CA THR A 260 -17.53 6.61 -1.98
C THR A 260 -18.89 7.12 -1.48
N GLY A 261 -18.91 7.69 -0.28
CA GLY A 261 -20.12 8.31 0.30
C GLY A 261 -20.32 9.76 -0.15
N TYR A 262 -19.26 10.40 -0.61
CA TYR A 262 -19.29 11.78 -1.08
C TYR A 262 -19.85 11.85 -2.51
N THR A 263 -21.15 11.74 -2.63
CA THR A 263 -21.87 12.13 -3.82
C THR A 263 -22.09 13.66 -3.78
N GLY A 264 -21.00 14.44 -3.68
CA GLY A 264 -21.07 15.88 -3.54
C GLY A 264 -22.15 16.46 -4.41
N GLY A 265 -23.06 17.24 -3.85
CA GLY A 265 -24.29 17.83 -4.40
C GLY A 265 -24.66 17.55 -5.86
N ASN A 266 -25.89 17.53 -6.18
CA ASN A 266 -26.42 17.12 -7.49
C ASN A 266 -25.63 17.75 -8.66
N GLY A 267 -24.78 16.97 -9.36
CA GLY A 267 -24.26 17.40 -10.65
C GLY A 267 -22.74 17.32 -10.84
N VAL A 268 -22.25 18.12 -11.75
CA VAL A 268 -20.90 18.16 -12.31
C VAL A 268 -19.87 18.69 -11.29
N SER A 269 -20.28 19.56 -10.38
CA SER A 269 -19.46 20.06 -9.26
C SER A 269 -18.88 18.93 -8.43
N ALA A 270 -19.65 17.86 -8.25
CA ALA A 270 -19.21 16.64 -7.57
C ALA A 270 -18.00 15.98 -8.25
N LYS A 271 -17.95 15.98 -9.59
CA LYS A 271 -16.86 15.31 -10.34
C LYS A 271 -15.51 16.01 -10.16
N GLY A 272 -15.50 17.35 -10.17
CA GLY A 272 -14.27 18.11 -9.95
C GLY A 272 -13.69 17.87 -8.55
N VAL A 273 -14.56 17.91 -7.54
CA VAL A 273 -14.20 17.61 -6.15
C VAL A 273 -13.75 16.15 -5.99
N GLU A 274 -14.44 15.20 -6.60
CA GLU A 274 -14.08 13.77 -6.58
C GLU A 274 -12.68 13.55 -7.17
N MET A 275 -12.38 14.18 -8.33
CA MET A 275 -11.05 14.13 -8.94
C MET A 275 -9.98 14.76 -8.05
N ALA A 276 -10.24 15.94 -7.47
CA ALA A 276 -9.30 16.61 -6.57
C ALA A 276 -9.03 15.79 -5.30
N THR A 277 -10.07 15.21 -4.70
CA THR A 277 -9.91 14.32 -3.52
C THR A 277 -9.15 13.04 -3.87
N GLY A 278 -9.38 12.49 -5.06
CA GLY A 278 -8.60 11.37 -5.59
C GLY A 278 -7.11 11.70 -5.72
N VAL A 279 -6.77 12.91 -6.18
CA VAL A 279 -5.37 13.38 -6.23
C VAL A 279 -4.75 13.41 -4.82
N PHE A 280 -5.46 13.94 -3.82
CA PHE A 280 -4.98 13.91 -2.44
C PHE A 280 -4.78 12.49 -1.91
N ALA A 281 -5.70 11.59 -2.21
CA ALA A 281 -5.62 10.20 -1.78
C ALA A 281 -4.41 9.45 -2.37
N LEU A 282 -3.86 9.89 -3.51
CA LEU A 282 -2.65 9.29 -4.11
C LEU A 282 -1.37 9.72 -3.41
N ILE A 283 -1.32 10.90 -2.77
CA ILE A 283 -0.10 11.48 -2.21
C ILE A 283 0.59 10.52 -1.22
N PRO A 284 -0.08 9.97 -0.20
CA PRO A 284 0.59 9.08 0.76
C PRO A 284 1.12 7.78 0.13
N ILE A 285 0.38 7.21 -0.83
CA ILE A 285 0.84 6.01 -1.56
C ILE A 285 2.12 6.33 -2.33
N PHE A 286 2.15 7.47 -3.01
CA PHE A 286 3.31 7.90 -3.78
C PHE A 286 4.53 8.16 -2.87
N ILE A 287 4.33 8.78 -1.71
CA ILE A 287 5.39 9.00 -0.73
C ILE A 287 5.96 7.66 -0.24
N ILE A 288 5.11 6.71 0.15
CA ILE A 288 5.56 5.38 0.60
C ILE A 288 6.33 4.66 -0.53
N PHE A 289 5.84 4.73 -1.76
CA PHE A 289 6.55 4.18 -2.92
C PHE A 289 7.95 4.79 -3.08
N LEU A 290 8.08 6.12 -3.03
CA LEU A 290 9.37 6.81 -3.15
C LEU A 290 10.36 6.40 -2.05
N ILE A 291 9.86 6.16 -0.83
CA ILE A 291 10.70 5.71 0.29
C ILE A 291 11.18 4.27 0.09
N THR A 292 10.33 3.40 -0.46
CA THR A 292 10.57 1.96 -0.51
C THR A 292 11.26 1.49 -1.80
N GLN A 293 11.07 2.17 -2.94
CA GLN A 293 11.47 1.73 -4.29
C GLN A 293 12.94 1.32 -4.41
N ASN A 294 13.89 2.12 -3.89
CA ASN A 294 15.31 1.84 -4.05
C ASN A 294 15.72 0.52 -3.37
N LYS A 295 15.20 0.27 -2.17
CA LYS A 295 15.48 -0.96 -1.42
C LYS A 295 14.81 -2.20 -2.01
N MET A 296 13.67 -2.01 -2.68
CA MET A 296 13.01 -3.09 -3.42
C MET A 296 13.84 -3.53 -4.63
N ILE A 297 14.38 -2.58 -5.40
CA ILE A 297 15.22 -2.86 -6.58
C ILE A 297 16.47 -3.62 -6.15
N ASP A 298 17.17 -3.20 -5.09
CA ASP A 298 18.33 -3.86 -4.54
C ASP A 298 18.05 -5.33 -4.14
N GLY A 299 16.88 -5.56 -3.53
CA GLY A 299 16.45 -6.90 -3.12
C GLY A 299 16.15 -7.83 -4.29
N LEU A 300 15.51 -7.32 -5.34
CA LEU A 300 15.20 -8.09 -6.56
C LEU A 300 16.49 -8.40 -7.35
N ALA A 301 17.41 -7.46 -7.43
CA ALA A 301 18.69 -7.66 -8.10
C ALA A 301 19.53 -8.76 -7.42
N SER A 302 19.52 -8.85 -6.10
CA SER A 302 20.28 -9.85 -5.35
C SER A 302 19.72 -11.27 -5.47
N THR A 303 18.43 -11.43 -5.76
CA THR A 303 17.78 -12.73 -5.99
C THR A 303 17.89 -13.19 -7.46
N GLY A 304 18.04 -12.26 -8.41
CA GLY A 304 18.12 -12.55 -9.85
C GLY A 304 19.49 -13.00 -10.37
N VAL A 305 20.54 -12.95 -9.56
CA VAL A 305 21.93 -13.29 -9.99
C VAL A 305 22.32 -14.75 -9.66
N LYS A 306 21.37 -15.59 -9.23
CA LYS A 306 21.59 -17.03 -9.09
C LYS A 306 21.02 -17.79 -10.29
N GLY A 307 21.59 -17.51 -11.46
CA GLY A 307 21.38 -18.25 -12.71
C GLY A 307 22.68 -18.38 -13.44
#